data_0d94131fc2f786265c31416ffafc211a
#
_entry.id   0d94131fc2f786265c31416ffafc211a
#
_cell.length_a   1.000
_cell.length_b   1.000
_cell.length_c   1.000
_cell.angle_alpha   90.00
_cell.angle_beta   90.00
_cell.angle_gamma   90.00
#
_symmetry.space_group_name_H-M   'P 1'
#
loop_
_entity.id
_entity.type
_entity.pdbx_description
1 polymer ?
#
loop_
_entity_poly.entity_id
_entity_poly.type
_entity_poly.pdbx_seq_one_letter_code
_entity_poly.pdbx_strand_id
1 'polypeptide(L)'
;RRMLGTNCSLKWREVAEKERVWVIEPSHPIAEGLGEYFELPNVEMYGERFDIPTPDKVVFISWYEGGEVFRSGVTFERGHGRIFYFSPGHETYPIYHDKNVQKVLVNACRWAAPRIIRPDSCPNVKPLETIAPKNVHFGSAGVVQSAKDIK
;
A
#
# COMPACT_ATOMS: atom_id res chain seq x y z
N ARG A 1 -0.59 -14.11 -5.75
CA ARG A 1 -1.38 -14.18 -6.99
C ARG A 1 -2.84 -13.74 -6.86
N ARG A 2 -3.53 -13.99 -5.76
CA ARG A 2 -4.99 -13.74 -5.68
C ARG A 2 -5.40 -12.27 -5.86
N MET A 3 -4.62 -11.33 -5.37
CA MET A 3 -4.93 -9.90 -5.45
C MET A 3 -4.44 -9.29 -6.76
N LEU A 4 -3.13 -9.27 -7.00
CA LEU A 4 -2.52 -8.62 -8.15
C LEU A 4 -2.37 -9.54 -9.38
N GLY A 5 -2.48 -10.85 -9.22
CA GLY A 5 -2.31 -11.79 -10.32
C GLY A 5 -0.86 -12.12 -10.67
N THR A 6 0.10 -11.66 -9.88
CA THR A 6 1.54 -11.79 -10.12
C THR A 6 2.29 -12.47 -8.97
N ASN A 7 3.48 -12.95 -9.24
CA ASN A 7 4.48 -13.36 -8.26
C ASN A 7 5.56 -12.27 -8.02
N CYS A 8 5.32 -11.05 -8.48
CA CYS A 8 6.31 -9.96 -8.43
C CYS A 8 7.58 -10.23 -9.26
N SER A 9 7.43 -10.83 -10.44
CA SER A 9 8.56 -10.95 -11.36
C SER A 9 8.78 -9.61 -12.06
N LEU A 10 9.87 -8.94 -11.72
CA LEU A 10 10.27 -7.63 -12.24
C LEU A 10 11.79 -7.49 -12.19
N LYS A 11 12.33 -6.47 -12.86
CA LYS A 11 13.72 -6.05 -12.70
C LYS A 11 13.83 -5.11 -11.50
N TRP A 12 14.96 -5.14 -10.81
CA TRP A 12 15.23 -4.24 -9.71
C TRP A 12 16.72 -3.92 -9.61
N ARG A 13 17.03 -2.78 -9.01
CA ARG A 13 18.38 -2.34 -8.68
C ARG A 13 18.32 -1.40 -7.47
N GLU A 14 19.21 -1.60 -6.52
CA GLU A 14 19.28 -0.79 -5.31
C GLU A 14 20.62 -0.05 -5.25
N VAL A 15 20.62 1.19 -5.73
CA VAL A 15 21.79 2.08 -5.72
C VAL A 15 21.45 3.52 -5.30
N ALA A 16 20.32 3.71 -4.64
CA ALA A 16 19.84 5.02 -4.17
C ALA A 16 19.67 6.02 -5.30
N GLU A 17 19.03 5.64 -6.39
CA GLU A 17 18.83 6.50 -7.55
C GLU A 17 17.54 7.32 -7.46
N LYS A 18 17.49 8.40 -8.22
CA LYS A 18 16.31 9.25 -8.30
C LYS A 18 15.19 8.59 -9.09
N GLU A 19 13.96 8.73 -8.58
CA GLU A 19 12.73 8.37 -9.26
C GLU A 19 11.91 9.62 -9.56
N ARG A 20 11.35 9.70 -10.77
CA ARG A 20 10.30 10.66 -11.12
C ARG A 20 9.02 9.91 -11.38
N VAL A 21 8.00 10.19 -10.58
CA VAL A 21 6.67 9.60 -10.68
C VAL A 21 5.77 10.53 -11.47
N TRP A 22 5.43 10.15 -12.69
CA TRP A 22 4.52 10.89 -13.56
C TRP A 22 3.07 10.53 -13.27
N VAL A 23 2.22 11.56 -13.17
CA VAL A 23 0.77 11.41 -13.03
C VAL A 23 0.16 11.37 -14.44
N ILE A 24 -0.15 10.16 -14.91
CA ILE A 24 -0.67 9.98 -16.29
C ILE A 24 -2.19 9.90 -16.35
N GLU A 25 -2.86 9.74 -15.20
CA GLU A 25 -4.32 9.78 -15.09
C GLU A 25 -4.72 10.84 -14.04
N PRO A 26 -4.59 12.15 -14.35
CA PRO A 26 -4.79 13.22 -13.37
C PRO A 26 -6.24 13.35 -12.87
N SER A 27 -7.21 12.81 -13.61
CA SER A 27 -8.62 12.78 -13.22
C SER A 27 -8.95 11.67 -12.22
N HIS A 28 -8.02 10.74 -11.97
CA HIS A 28 -8.26 9.65 -11.04
C HIS A 28 -8.22 10.14 -9.58
N PRO A 29 -9.14 9.73 -8.70
CA PRO A 29 -9.17 10.18 -7.30
C PRO A 29 -7.85 9.98 -6.53
N ILE A 30 -7.07 8.97 -6.87
CA ILE A 30 -5.75 8.72 -6.25
C ILE A 30 -4.75 9.84 -6.60
N ALA A 31 -4.92 10.50 -7.76
CA ALA A 31 -4.05 11.58 -8.20
C ALA A 31 -4.46 12.97 -7.66
N GLU A 32 -5.55 13.05 -6.90
CA GLU A 32 -6.09 14.32 -6.40
C GLU A 32 -5.04 15.13 -5.63
N GLY A 33 -4.87 16.40 -6.05
CA GLY A 33 -3.95 17.36 -5.41
C GLY A 33 -2.47 17.06 -5.63
N LEU A 34 -2.11 16.18 -6.58
CA LEU A 34 -0.75 16.03 -7.09
C LEU A 34 -0.55 16.94 -8.33
N GLY A 35 0.70 17.31 -8.59
CA GLY A 35 1.09 17.98 -9.82
C GLY A 35 1.23 17.00 -11.00
N GLU A 36 1.81 17.45 -12.08
CA GLU A 36 2.10 16.63 -13.26
C GLU A 36 3.03 15.47 -12.93
N TYR A 37 3.98 15.69 -12.04
CA TYR A 37 4.89 14.67 -11.48
C TYR A 37 5.39 15.09 -10.11
N PHE A 38 6.04 14.16 -9.42
CA PHE A 38 6.88 14.43 -8.25
C PHE A 38 8.15 13.57 -8.30
N GLU A 39 9.17 13.97 -7.55
CA GLU A 39 10.47 13.29 -7.53
C GLU A 39 10.80 12.78 -6.13
N LEU A 40 11.40 11.61 -6.09
CA LEU A 40 11.97 10.98 -4.91
C LEU A 40 13.47 10.88 -5.11
N PRO A 41 14.28 11.43 -4.20
CA PRO A 41 15.73 11.56 -4.44
C PRO A 41 16.49 10.24 -4.39
N ASN A 42 16.04 9.32 -3.55
CA ASN A 42 16.70 8.02 -3.33
C ASN A 42 15.64 6.93 -3.20
N VAL A 43 15.67 5.98 -4.12
CA VAL A 43 14.77 4.83 -4.13
C VAL A 43 15.48 3.57 -4.60
N GLU A 44 14.83 2.43 -4.40
CA GLU A 44 15.11 1.21 -5.14
C GLU A 44 14.42 1.27 -6.50
N MET A 45 15.15 1.04 -7.58
CA MET A 45 14.61 1.02 -8.94
C MET A 45 13.86 -0.28 -9.20
N TYR A 46 12.65 -0.15 -9.75
CA TYR A 46 11.96 -1.24 -10.43
C TYR A 46 11.82 -0.94 -11.93
N GLY A 47 11.92 -2.00 -12.73
CA GLY A 47 11.87 -1.86 -14.19
C GLY A 47 10.90 -2.85 -14.83
N GLU A 48 10.33 -2.43 -15.92
CA GLU A 48 9.56 -3.31 -16.78
C GLU A 48 10.49 -4.43 -17.32
N ARG A 49 10.00 -5.65 -17.56
CA ARG A 49 8.61 -6.00 -17.65
C ARG A 49 8.08 -6.49 -16.29
N PHE A 50 7.02 -5.86 -15.77
CA PHE A 50 6.29 -6.32 -14.58
C PHE A 50 5.17 -7.28 -14.98
N ASP A 51 5.23 -8.52 -14.51
CA ASP A 51 4.28 -9.58 -14.84
C ASP A 51 2.98 -9.41 -14.02
N ILE A 52 2.11 -8.52 -14.48
CA ILE A 52 0.77 -8.31 -13.95
C ILE A 52 -0.28 -8.43 -15.05
N PRO A 53 -1.53 -8.81 -14.73
CA PRO A 53 -2.64 -8.68 -15.65
C PRO A 53 -2.79 -7.24 -16.15
N THR A 54 -3.48 -7.04 -17.26
CA THR A 54 -3.83 -5.69 -17.73
C THR A 54 -4.58 -4.97 -16.61
N PRO A 55 -4.06 -3.84 -16.10
CA PRO A 55 -4.74 -3.07 -15.07
C PRO A 55 -5.95 -2.33 -15.63
N ASP A 56 -6.93 -2.02 -14.78
CA ASP A 56 -8.08 -1.20 -15.17
C ASP A 56 -7.63 0.24 -15.46
N LYS A 57 -6.69 0.76 -14.65
CA LYS A 57 -6.04 2.04 -14.88
C LYS A 57 -4.56 1.98 -14.54
N VAL A 58 -3.76 2.71 -15.31
CA VAL A 58 -2.39 3.08 -14.95
C VAL A 58 -2.43 4.53 -14.51
N VAL A 59 -2.28 4.78 -13.22
CA VAL A 59 -2.38 6.13 -12.64
C VAL A 59 -1.02 6.80 -12.64
N PHE A 60 0.04 6.03 -12.35
CA PHE A 60 1.41 6.53 -12.29
C PHE A 60 2.36 5.68 -13.11
N ILE A 61 3.30 6.35 -13.77
CA ILE A 61 4.47 5.74 -14.40
C ILE A 61 5.71 6.39 -13.80
N SER A 62 6.66 5.59 -13.37
CA SER A 62 7.95 6.05 -12.89
C SER A 62 9.00 5.99 -13.98
N TRP A 63 9.87 6.97 -13.95
CA TRP A 63 11.15 7.00 -14.63
C TRP A 63 12.26 7.03 -13.58
N TYR A 64 13.29 6.26 -13.80
CA TYR A 64 14.46 6.19 -12.94
C TYR A 64 15.69 6.79 -13.61
N GLU A 65 16.64 7.25 -12.82
CA GLU A 65 17.85 7.95 -13.29
C GLU A 65 18.65 7.10 -14.29
N GLY A 66 18.64 5.79 -14.17
CA GLY A 66 19.23 4.85 -15.13
C GLY A 66 18.49 4.74 -16.47
N GLY A 67 17.32 5.38 -16.62
CA GLY A 67 16.51 5.38 -17.84
C GLY A 67 15.40 4.34 -17.87
N GLU A 68 15.27 3.52 -16.84
CA GLU A 68 14.21 2.53 -16.75
C GLU A 68 12.86 3.20 -16.50
N VAL A 69 11.80 2.52 -16.96
CA VAL A 69 10.41 2.93 -16.73
C VAL A 69 9.64 1.81 -16.06
N PHE A 70 8.62 2.18 -15.29
CA PHE A 70 7.83 1.23 -14.54
C PHE A 70 6.39 1.73 -14.33
N ARG A 71 5.41 0.83 -14.42
CA ARG A 71 4.02 1.11 -14.05
C ARG A 71 3.91 1.12 -12.53
N SER A 72 4.26 2.23 -11.94
CA SER A 72 4.42 2.38 -10.49
C SER A 72 3.13 2.59 -9.71
N GLY A 73 2.02 2.92 -10.40
CA GLY A 73 0.71 3.04 -9.77
C GLY A 73 -0.38 2.50 -10.66
N VAL A 74 -0.96 1.35 -10.30
CA VAL A 74 -2.00 0.70 -11.10
C VAL A 74 -3.18 0.26 -10.25
N THR A 75 -4.38 0.22 -10.85
CA THR A 75 -5.61 -0.19 -10.17
C THR A 75 -6.23 -1.42 -10.79
N PHE A 76 -6.92 -2.19 -9.96
CA PHE A 76 -7.75 -3.31 -10.37
C PHE A 76 -9.08 -3.30 -9.59
N GLU A 77 -10.17 -3.64 -10.27
CA GLU A 77 -11.43 -3.95 -9.63
C GLU A 77 -11.66 -5.47 -9.68
N ARG A 78 -12.01 -6.07 -8.54
CA ARG A 78 -12.29 -7.51 -8.43
C ARG A 78 -13.54 -7.73 -7.61
N GLY A 79 -14.64 -8.05 -8.28
CA GLY A 79 -15.96 -8.09 -7.65
C GLY A 79 -16.32 -6.71 -7.09
N HIS A 80 -16.52 -6.62 -5.78
CA HIS A 80 -16.79 -5.34 -5.10
C HIS A 80 -15.55 -4.69 -4.48
N GLY A 81 -14.40 -5.33 -4.60
CA GLY A 81 -13.13 -4.85 -4.06
C GLY A 81 -12.34 -4.03 -5.06
N ARG A 82 -11.61 -3.05 -4.55
CA ARG A 82 -10.67 -2.24 -5.31
C ARG A 82 -9.26 -2.45 -4.78
N ILE A 83 -8.31 -2.55 -5.68
CA ILE A 83 -6.90 -2.81 -5.38
C ILE A 83 -6.10 -1.71 -6.04
N PHE A 84 -5.21 -1.10 -5.29
CA PHE A 84 -4.18 -0.20 -5.81
C PHE A 84 -2.81 -0.78 -5.47
N TYR A 85 -1.99 -0.94 -6.50
CA TYR A 85 -0.57 -1.22 -6.36
C TYR A 85 0.19 0.08 -6.53
N PHE A 86 1.14 0.33 -5.63
CA PHE A 86 2.02 1.48 -5.68
C PHE A 86 3.44 1.04 -5.34
N SER A 87 4.40 1.36 -6.23
CA SER A 87 5.75 0.86 -6.12
C SER A 87 6.62 1.63 -5.12
N PRO A 88 6.59 2.99 -5.03
CA PRO A 88 7.46 3.71 -4.13
C PRO A 88 7.35 3.27 -2.68
N GLY A 89 8.45 2.80 -2.14
CA GLY A 89 8.55 2.38 -0.75
C GLY A 89 9.72 1.44 -0.53
N HIS A 90 10.62 1.76 0.41
CA HIS A 90 11.73 0.93 0.81
C HIS A 90 12.12 1.24 2.26
N GLU A 91 12.61 0.23 2.99
CA GLU A 91 12.98 0.39 4.41
C GLU A 91 14.22 1.25 4.62
N THR A 92 15.12 1.29 3.64
CA THR A 92 16.38 2.07 3.71
C THR A 92 16.16 3.56 3.47
N TYR A 93 15.15 3.91 2.64
CA TYR A 93 14.91 5.30 2.23
C TYR A 93 13.67 5.86 2.89
N PRO A 94 13.66 7.15 3.32
CA PRO A 94 12.54 7.75 4.04
C PRO A 94 11.35 8.12 3.12
N ILE A 95 11.03 7.29 2.15
CA ILE A 95 10.03 7.52 1.09
C ILE A 95 8.65 7.82 1.67
N TYR A 96 8.25 7.10 2.71
CA TYR A 96 6.93 7.29 3.35
C TYR A 96 6.79 8.62 4.12
N HIS A 97 7.88 9.39 4.27
CA HIS A 97 7.85 10.74 4.82
C HIS A 97 7.69 11.82 3.73
N ASP A 98 7.79 11.45 2.45
CA ASP A 98 7.50 12.38 1.36
C ASP A 98 6.00 12.74 1.32
N LYS A 99 5.71 14.03 1.18
CA LYS A 99 4.33 14.56 1.23
C LYS A 99 3.47 14.09 0.07
N ASN A 100 4.04 13.87 -1.11
CA ASN A 100 3.29 13.38 -2.26
C ASN A 100 2.99 11.90 -2.11
N VAL A 101 3.94 11.11 -1.61
CA VAL A 101 3.73 9.69 -1.29
C VAL A 101 2.64 9.54 -0.23
N GLN A 102 2.68 10.33 0.85
CA GLN A 102 1.63 10.33 1.86
C GLN A 102 0.26 10.68 1.28
N LYS A 103 0.21 11.69 0.39
CA LYS A 103 -1.02 12.08 -0.30
C LYS A 103 -1.56 10.96 -1.17
N VAL A 104 -0.71 10.28 -1.95
CA VAL A 104 -1.09 9.10 -2.74
C VAL A 104 -1.70 8.02 -1.84
N LEU A 105 -1.04 7.69 -0.74
CA LEU A 105 -1.53 6.65 0.19
C LEU A 105 -2.88 7.01 0.81
N VAL A 106 -3.06 8.26 1.25
CA VAL A 106 -4.34 8.73 1.80
C VAL A 106 -5.45 8.67 0.74
N ASN A 107 -5.17 9.16 -0.46
CA ASN A 107 -6.12 9.13 -1.56
C ASN A 107 -6.47 7.68 -1.97
N ALA A 108 -5.48 6.80 -1.99
CA ALA A 108 -5.68 5.39 -2.29
C ALA A 108 -6.57 4.70 -1.24
N CYS A 109 -6.35 4.98 0.05
CA CYS A 109 -7.22 4.47 1.12
C CYS A 109 -8.65 4.95 0.96
N ARG A 110 -8.86 6.24 0.66
CA ARG A 110 -10.20 6.81 0.41
C ARG A 110 -10.85 6.18 -0.83
N TRP A 111 -10.10 6.04 -1.91
CA TRP A 111 -10.60 5.41 -3.13
C TRP A 111 -10.93 3.94 -2.94
N ALA A 112 -10.10 3.18 -2.21
CA ALA A 112 -10.31 1.76 -1.95
C ALA A 112 -11.35 1.47 -0.87
N ALA A 113 -11.79 2.47 -0.10
CA ALA A 113 -12.78 2.31 0.96
C ALA A 113 -14.07 1.66 0.44
N PRO A 114 -14.72 0.79 1.22
CA PRO A 114 -15.97 0.15 0.83
C PRO A 114 -17.05 1.18 0.49
N ARG A 115 -17.74 1.00 -0.62
CA ARG A 115 -18.90 1.86 -0.99
C ARG A 115 -20.12 1.58 -0.13
N ILE A 116 -20.19 0.38 0.43
CA ILE A 116 -21.27 -0.07 1.31
C ILE A 116 -20.62 -0.44 2.64
N ILE A 117 -20.92 0.34 3.67
CA ILE A 117 -20.55 0.00 5.03
C ILE A 117 -21.61 -0.96 5.55
N ARG A 118 -21.25 -2.21 5.76
CA ARG A 118 -22.09 -3.16 6.47
C ARG A 118 -21.92 -2.88 7.96
N PRO A 119 -23.02 -3.00 8.76
CA PRO A 119 -22.88 -2.98 10.21
C PRO A 119 -21.86 -4.02 10.65
N ASP A 120 -21.09 -3.71 11.66
CA ASP A 120 -20.16 -4.66 12.23
C ASP A 120 -20.93 -5.90 12.71
N SER A 121 -20.62 -7.04 12.12
CA SER A 121 -21.28 -8.31 12.42
C SER A 121 -20.40 -9.26 13.22
N CYS A 122 -19.25 -8.78 13.73
CA CYS A 122 -18.37 -9.53 14.59
C CYS A 122 -18.56 -9.15 16.06
N PRO A 123 -19.64 -9.62 16.70
CA PRO A 123 -19.81 -9.41 18.14
C PRO A 123 -18.71 -10.18 18.88
N ASN A 124 -18.31 -9.67 20.03
CA ASN A 124 -17.46 -10.42 20.92
C ASN A 124 -18.14 -11.75 21.28
N VAL A 125 -17.49 -12.84 20.95
CA VAL A 125 -18.01 -14.18 21.19
C VAL A 125 -17.53 -14.64 22.55
N LYS A 126 -18.45 -15.12 23.39
CA LYS A 126 -18.08 -15.79 24.64
C LYS A 126 -17.23 -17.02 24.32
N PRO A 127 -16.14 -17.26 25.05
CA PRO A 127 -15.35 -18.48 24.85
C PRO A 127 -16.20 -19.72 25.07
N LEU A 128 -16.02 -20.73 24.22
CA LEU A 128 -16.72 -22.02 24.32
C LEU A 128 -16.33 -22.81 25.56
N GLU A 129 -15.13 -22.56 26.08
CA GLU A 129 -14.56 -23.24 27.25
C GLU A 129 -14.08 -22.21 28.26
N THR A 130 -13.95 -22.63 29.51
CA THR A 130 -13.39 -21.79 30.55
C THR A 130 -11.90 -21.53 30.28
N ILE A 131 -11.54 -20.26 30.11
CA ILE A 131 -10.16 -19.87 29.89
C ILE A 131 -9.54 -19.50 31.23
N ALA A 132 -8.50 -20.24 31.64
CA ALA A 132 -7.68 -19.84 32.80
C ALA A 132 -6.83 -18.62 32.42
N PRO A 133 -6.79 -17.53 33.23
CA PRO A 133 -5.93 -16.41 33.03
C PRO A 133 -4.46 -16.84 32.92
N LYS A 134 -3.78 -16.37 31.88
CA LYS A 134 -2.35 -16.62 31.69
C LYS A 134 -1.59 -15.31 31.85
N ASN A 135 -0.56 -15.31 32.71
CA ASN A 135 0.38 -14.21 32.78
C ASN A 135 1.33 -14.31 31.58
N VAL A 136 1.06 -13.55 30.54
CA VAL A 136 1.91 -13.49 29.35
C VAL A 136 2.62 -12.13 29.34
N HIS A 137 3.94 -12.15 29.47
CA HIS A 137 4.76 -10.97 29.30
C HIS A 137 5.12 -10.83 27.81
N PHE A 138 4.51 -9.89 27.13
CA PHE A 138 4.94 -9.48 25.79
C PHE A 138 6.06 -8.45 25.98
N GLY A 139 7.34 -8.87 25.88
CA GLY A 139 8.53 -8.04 25.83
C GLY A 139 8.42 -6.63 26.45
N SER A 140 9.39 -5.79 26.32
CA SER A 140 9.43 -4.44 26.92
C SER A 140 8.39 -3.43 26.40
N ALA A 141 7.37 -3.83 25.64
CA ALA A 141 6.40 -2.94 25.00
C ALA A 141 4.92 -3.13 25.39
N GLY A 142 4.59 -3.93 26.37
CA GLY A 142 3.17 -4.00 26.78
C GLY A 142 2.89 -4.94 27.95
N VAL A 143 2.36 -4.38 29.02
CA VAL A 143 1.66 -5.14 30.06
C VAL A 143 0.26 -5.41 29.55
N VAL A 144 -0.10 -6.67 29.30
CA VAL A 144 -1.50 -7.04 29.11
C VAL A 144 -2.23 -6.83 30.43
N GLN A 145 -3.16 -5.87 30.44
CA GLN A 145 -4.02 -5.63 31.60
C GLN A 145 -4.76 -6.91 31.98
N SER A 146 -4.95 -7.13 33.27
CA SER A 146 -5.65 -8.32 33.76
C SER A 146 -7.09 -8.32 33.24
N ALA A 147 -7.67 -9.51 33.12
CA ALA A 147 -9.05 -9.71 32.64
C ALA A 147 -10.14 -8.96 33.48
N LYS A 148 -9.75 -8.26 34.55
CA LYS A 148 -10.63 -7.44 35.36
C LYS A 148 -10.86 -6.03 34.82
N ASP A 149 -10.04 -5.60 33.84
CA ASP A 149 -10.07 -4.24 33.29
C ASP A 149 -10.80 -4.13 31.96
N ILE A 150 -11.34 -5.24 31.46
CA ILE A 150 -12.17 -5.29 30.24
C ILE A 150 -13.63 -5.33 30.70
N LYS A 151 -14.27 -4.14 30.73
CA LYS A 151 -15.72 -3.99 30.90
C LYS A 151 -16.42 -4.00 29.53
#